data_dd2bc0399b473eb23181707e9f597c47
#
_entry.id   dd2bc0399b473eb23181707e9f597c47
#
_cell.length_a   1.000
_cell.length_b   1.000
_cell.length_c   1.000
_cell.angle_alpha   90.00
_cell.angle_beta   90.00
_cell.angle_gamma   90.00
#
_symmetry.space_group_name_H-M   'P 1'
#
loop_
_entity.id
_entity.type
_entity.pdbx_description
1 polymer ?
#
loop_
_entity_poly.entity_id
_entity_poly.type
_entity_poly.pdbx_seq_one_letter_code
_entity_poly.pdbx_strand_id
1 'polypeptide(L)'
;GGVVLIIMGIMTYTGWMNGISGYLNSFDESSPSRTESNEAEKNTDTEVIPAIDFTLVDQYGLKHTLSDYQGKVVFLNFWATWCPPCQKEMPDIEALYNKYNQNQDEVIFLGVANPRSKDNVNTREVEKEGVIAFLEENKYTFPVVFDETGEIYRQYNISALPTTFLIDKKGNINGYAPGMLTIDIMERIIEQTLHFTSQ
;
A
#
# COMPACT_ATOMS: atom_id res chain seq x y z
N GLY A 1 -19.28 -10.11 31.61
CA GLY A 1 -19.10 -11.22 30.65
C GLY A 1 -19.06 -10.79 29.19
N GLY A 2 -19.47 -9.55 28.83
CA GLY A 2 -19.57 -9.10 27.42
C GLY A 2 -18.29 -8.64 26.79
N VAL A 3 -17.33 -8.17 27.57
CA VAL A 3 -16.07 -7.58 27.05
C VAL A 3 -15.12 -8.65 26.48
N VAL A 4 -15.10 -9.84 27.07
CA VAL A 4 -14.22 -10.94 26.64
C VAL A 4 -14.63 -11.51 25.26
N LEU A 5 -15.93 -11.55 24.97
CA LEU A 5 -16.46 -12.05 23.69
C LEU A 5 -16.20 -11.07 22.54
N ILE A 6 -16.16 -9.76 22.80
CA ILE A 6 -15.82 -8.75 21.78
C ILE A 6 -14.35 -8.85 21.39
N ILE A 7 -13.46 -9.11 22.35
CA ILE A 7 -12.02 -9.26 22.09
C ILE A 7 -11.76 -10.53 21.28
N MET A 8 -12.45 -11.63 21.54
CA MET A 8 -12.31 -12.86 20.75
C MET A 8 -12.84 -12.70 19.31
N GLY A 9 -13.92 -11.92 19.11
CA GLY A 9 -14.48 -11.66 17.78
C GLY A 9 -13.55 -10.83 16.88
N ILE A 10 -12.80 -9.90 17.45
CA ILE A 10 -11.85 -9.07 16.71
C ILE A 10 -10.58 -9.87 16.34
N MET A 11 -10.14 -10.78 17.22
CA MET A 11 -8.97 -11.62 16.96
C MET A 11 -9.18 -12.64 15.82
N THR A 12 -10.39 -13.12 15.62
CA THR A 12 -10.69 -14.07 14.52
C THR A 12 -10.81 -13.39 13.16
N TYR A 13 -11.18 -12.11 13.14
CA TYR A 13 -11.34 -11.34 11.90
C TYR A 13 -10.01 -10.88 11.29
N THR A 14 -8.95 -10.72 12.11
CA THR A 14 -7.65 -10.17 11.65
C THR A 14 -6.60 -11.21 11.29
N GLY A 15 -6.91 -12.50 11.33
CA GLY A 15 -5.97 -13.58 11.00
C GLY A 15 -4.76 -13.73 11.94
N TRP A 16 -4.73 -13.00 13.05
CA TRP A 16 -3.60 -13.00 14.01
C TRP A 16 -3.39 -14.35 14.71
N MET A 17 -4.42 -15.18 14.79
CA MET A 17 -4.34 -16.47 15.52
C MET A 17 -3.45 -17.51 14.83
N ASN A 18 -3.06 -17.32 13.56
CA ASN A 18 -2.17 -18.29 12.88
C ASN A 18 -0.69 -18.21 13.33
N GLY A 19 -0.31 -17.15 14.05
CA GLY A 19 1.06 -17.00 14.57
C GLY A 19 1.31 -17.62 15.96
N ILE A 20 0.26 -17.94 16.71
CA ILE A 20 0.39 -18.35 18.14
C ILE A 20 0.33 -19.87 18.31
N SER A 21 -0.24 -20.61 17.36
CA SER A 21 -0.34 -22.08 17.46
C SER A 21 1.02 -22.81 17.43
N GLY A 22 2.09 -22.15 16.98
CA GLY A 22 3.43 -22.72 17.04
C GLY A 22 4.11 -22.66 18.43
N TYR A 23 3.60 -21.84 19.34
CA TYR A 23 4.24 -21.62 20.64
C TYR A 23 3.72 -22.49 21.79
N LEU A 24 2.55 -23.12 21.62
CA LEU A 24 1.91 -23.92 22.67
C LEU A 24 2.17 -25.44 22.55
N ASN A 25 2.86 -25.88 21.51
CA ASN A 25 3.15 -27.31 21.30
C ASN A 25 4.47 -27.78 21.92
N SER A 26 5.14 -26.95 22.75
CA SER A 26 6.44 -27.29 23.34
C SER A 26 6.37 -27.88 24.76
N PHE A 27 5.18 -28.13 25.30
CA PHE A 27 5.02 -28.70 26.63
C PHE A 27 4.07 -29.90 26.65
N ASP A 28 4.46 -30.99 26.00
CA ASP A 28 4.02 -32.32 26.42
C ASP A 28 5.06 -33.35 25.98
N GLU A 29 5.71 -33.90 26.98
CA GLU A 29 6.68 -34.99 26.87
C GLU A 29 5.97 -36.28 27.28
N SER A 30 5.89 -37.23 26.38
CA SER A 30 6.05 -38.66 26.58
C SER A 30 5.13 -39.56 25.73
N SER A 31 5.82 -40.29 24.92
CA SER A 31 5.66 -41.67 24.47
C SER A 31 5.11 -41.96 23.06
N PRO A 32 5.71 -42.97 22.39
CA PRO A 32 5.69 -43.09 20.93
C PRO A 32 4.66 -44.10 20.46
N SER A 33 3.92 -43.78 19.39
CA SER A 33 3.43 -44.78 18.48
C SER A 33 3.29 -44.22 17.07
N ARG A 34 4.08 -44.81 16.24
CA ARG A 34 4.13 -44.90 14.80
C ARG A 34 2.76 -44.96 14.14
N THR A 35 2.42 -44.04 13.25
CA THR A 35 1.73 -44.38 12.00
C THR A 35 2.03 -43.31 10.94
N GLU A 36 2.31 -43.81 9.77
CA GLU A 36 2.75 -43.15 8.55
C GLU A 36 1.84 -42.04 8.04
N SER A 37 2.51 -41.08 7.40
CA SER A 37 2.12 -40.42 6.15
C SER A 37 0.82 -39.63 6.11
N ASN A 38 0.98 -38.36 6.01
CA ASN A 38 0.63 -37.59 4.81
C ASN A 38 1.20 -36.20 5.04
N GLU A 39 2.34 -35.93 4.43
CA GLU A 39 2.73 -34.56 4.13
C GLU A 39 1.64 -34.01 3.20
N ALA A 40 0.63 -33.41 3.81
CA ALA A 40 -0.17 -32.45 3.11
C ALA A 40 0.75 -31.28 2.85
N GLU A 41 1.34 -31.22 1.67
CA GLU A 41 1.89 -30.01 1.10
C GLU A 41 0.82 -28.93 1.32
N LYS A 42 1.10 -28.05 2.28
CA LYS A 42 0.33 -26.83 2.47
C LYS A 42 0.68 -25.94 1.29
N ASN A 43 -0.01 -26.22 0.17
CA ASN A 43 -0.05 -25.35 -0.98
C ASN A 43 -0.68 -24.05 -0.51
N THR A 44 0.12 -23.16 0.05
CA THR A 44 -0.24 -21.77 0.21
C THR A 44 -0.08 -21.16 -1.19
N ASP A 45 -1.05 -21.44 -2.07
CA ASP A 45 -1.31 -20.57 -3.21
C ASP A 45 -1.58 -19.18 -2.61
N THR A 46 -0.53 -18.40 -2.52
CA THR A 46 -0.65 -16.98 -2.18
C THR A 46 -1.38 -16.38 -3.37
N GLU A 47 -2.67 -16.10 -3.20
CA GLU A 47 -3.50 -15.50 -4.25
C GLU A 47 -2.81 -14.23 -4.73
N VAL A 48 -2.32 -14.26 -5.95
CA VAL A 48 -1.61 -13.14 -6.57
C VAL A 48 -2.66 -12.14 -7.03
N ILE A 49 -2.67 -10.95 -6.45
CA ILE A 49 -3.61 -9.88 -6.77
C ILE A 49 -2.91 -8.89 -7.70
N PRO A 50 -3.23 -8.87 -9.01
CA PRO A 50 -2.65 -7.89 -9.91
C PRO A 50 -3.11 -6.48 -9.53
N ALA A 51 -2.21 -5.51 -9.60
CA ALA A 51 -2.56 -4.11 -9.46
C ALA A 51 -3.44 -3.67 -10.62
N ILE A 52 -4.42 -2.81 -10.34
CA ILE A 52 -5.30 -2.26 -11.36
C ILE A 52 -4.51 -1.22 -12.16
N ASP A 53 -4.37 -1.46 -13.45
CA ASP A 53 -3.63 -0.56 -14.34
C ASP A 53 -4.39 0.74 -14.58
N PHE A 54 -3.65 1.82 -14.75
CA PHE A 54 -4.19 3.13 -15.09
C PHE A 54 -3.18 3.95 -15.88
N THR A 55 -3.67 4.97 -16.58
CA THR A 55 -2.84 6.02 -17.18
C THR A 55 -3.36 7.37 -16.71
N LEU A 56 -2.58 8.07 -15.91
CA LEU A 56 -2.90 9.39 -15.37
C LEU A 56 -1.76 10.38 -15.65
N VAL A 57 -2.04 11.68 -15.49
CA VAL A 57 -1.08 12.76 -15.72
C VAL A 57 -0.70 13.39 -14.39
N ASP A 58 0.58 13.67 -14.20
CA ASP A 58 1.11 14.30 -12.99
C ASP A 58 1.08 15.85 -13.03
N GLN A 59 1.59 16.49 -11.97
CA GLN A 59 1.71 17.94 -11.85
C GLN A 59 2.64 18.60 -12.87
N TYR A 60 3.49 17.82 -13.52
CA TYR A 60 4.43 18.30 -14.56
C TYR A 60 3.88 18.08 -15.98
N GLY A 61 2.69 17.47 -16.12
CA GLY A 61 2.09 17.13 -17.41
C GLY A 61 2.61 15.83 -18.01
N LEU A 62 3.36 15.04 -17.25
CA LEU A 62 3.88 13.74 -17.69
C LEU A 62 2.83 12.65 -17.46
N LYS A 63 2.74 11.73 -18.43
CA LYS A 63 1.86 10.55 -18.31
C LYS A 63 2.57 9.44 -17.55
N HIS A 64 1.84 8.82 -16.63
CA HIS A 64 2.26 7.65 -15.88
C HIS A 64 1.26 6.52 -16.12
N THR A 65 1.70 5.45 -16.74
CA THR A 65 0.96 4.20 -16.87
C THR A 65 1.55 3.22 -15.87
N LEU A 66 0.75 2.65 -14.99
CA LEU A 66 1.27 1.80 -13.92
C LEU A 66 2.03 0.59 -14.47
N SER A 67 1.53 -0.01 -15.55
CA SER A 67 2.19 -1.16 -16.21
C SER A 67 3.55 -0.82 -16.85
N ASP A 68 3.86 0.46 -17.11
CA ASP A 68 5.19 0.88 -17.61
C ASP A 68 6.28 0.74 -16.54
N TYR A 69 5.89 0.56 -15.27
CA TYR A 69 6.81 0.35 -14.14
C TYR A 69 7.11 -1.11 -13.84
N GLN A 70 6.72 -2.06 -14.70
CA GLN A 70 7.13 -3.45 -14.55
C GLN A 70 8.65 -3.58 -14.44
N GLY A 71 9.11 -4.44 -13.54
CA GLY A 71 10.53 -4.56 -13.18
C GLY A 71 10.96 -3.66 -12.01
N LYS A 72 10.09 -2.75 -11.57
CA LYS A 72 10.32 -1.86 -10.43
C LYS A 72 9.27 -2.08 -9.34
N VAL A 73 9.63 -1.77 -8.11
CA VAL A 73 8.68 -1.67 -6.99
C VAL A 73 7.98 -0.32 -7.05
N VAL A 74 6.65 -0.28 -6.90
CA VAL A 74 5.91 0.98 -6.86
C VAL A 74 5.32 1.20 -5.47
N PHE A 75 5.69 2.32 -4.86
CA PHE A 75 5.08 2.88 -3.68
C PHE A 75 3.95 3.83 -4.14
N LEU A 76 2.71 3.32 -4.16
CA LEU A 76 1.53 4.02 -4.65
C LEU A 76 0.73 4.56 -3.47
N ASN A 77 0.74 5.87 -3.24
CA ASN A 77 0.13 6.53 -2.10
C ASN A 77 -1.09 7.35 -2.49
N PHE A 78 -2.25 7.01 -1.94
CA PHE A 78 -3.50 7.77 -2.09
C PHE A 78 -3.63 8.77 -0.95
N TRP A 79 -3.81 10.05 -1.29
CA TRP A 79 -3.77 11.15 -0.33
C TRP A 79 -4.69 12.31 -0.73
N ALA A 80 -4.81 13.32 0.15
CA ALA A 80 -5.54 14.56 -0.12
C ALA A 80 -4.96 15.75 0.62
N THR A 81 -5.13 16.95 0.09
CA THR A 81 -4.64 18.21 0.70
C THR A 81 -5.26 18.49 2.05
N TRP A 82 -6.53 18.13 2.25
CA TRP A 82 -7.29 18.33 3.48
C TRP A 82 -7.09 17.23 4.54
N CYS A 83 -6.22 16.24 4.29
CA CYS A 83 -6.00 15.08 5.15
C CYS A 83 -4.80 15.31 6.08
N PRO A 84 -4.97 15.61 7.38
CA PRO A 84 -3.85 15.92 8.26
C PRO A 84 -2.83 14.79 8.42
N PRO A 85 -3.23 13.49 8.54
CA PRO A 85 -2.23 12.41 8.58
C PRO A 85 -1.46 12.27 7.26
N CYS A 86 -2.09 12.56 6.09
CA CYS A 86 -1.39 12.57 4.81
C CYS A 86 -0.29 13.66 4.80
N GLN A 87 -0.65 14.88 5.23
CA GLN A 87 0.32 15.98 5.29
C GLN A 87 1.51 15.69 6.21
N LYS A 88 1.32 14.87 7.25
CA LYS A 88 2.39 14.48 8.16
C LYS A 88 3.37 13.49 7.57
N GLU A 89 2.92 12.61 6.67
CA GLU A 89 3.81 11.61 6.05
C GLU A 89 4.48 12.11 4.77
N MET A 90 3.95 13.15 4.11
CA MET A 90 4.49 13.64 2.83
C MET A 90 5.96 14.06 2.90
N PRO A 91 6.48 14.71 3.98
CA PRO A 91 7.91 14.99 4.10
C PRO A 91 8.77 13.73 4.09
N ASP A 92 8.29 12.63 4.69
CA ASP A 92 8.98 11.34 4.72
C ASP A 92 8.97 10.69 3.33
N ILE A 93 7.84 10.79 2.60
CA ILE A 93 7.74 10.34 1.20
C ILE A 93 8.72 11.10 0.31
N GLU A 94 8.80 12.43 0.44
CA GLU A 94 9.75 13.25 -0.32
C GLU A 94 11.20 12.87 0.00
N ALA A 95 11.51 12.62 1.28
CA ALA A 95 12.84 12.19 1.70
C ALA A 95 13.22 10.84 1.08
N LEU A 96 12.29 9.89 1.05
CA LEU A 96 12.52 8.58 0.43
C LEU A 96 12.60 8.67 -1.09
N TYR A 97 11.74 9.48 -1.72
CA TYR A 97 11.83 9.75 -3.16
C TYR A 97 13.22 10.23 -3.56
N ASN A 98 13.80 11.17 -2.78
CA ASN A 98 15.16 11.63 -3.01
C ASN A 98 16.20 10.54 -2.71
N LYS A 99 16.04 9.76 -1.65
CA LYS A 99 16.92 8.66 -1.28
C LYS A 99 17.00 7.57 -2.35
N TYR A 100 15.87 7.26 -3.00
CA TYR A 100 15.76 6.29 -4.09
C TYR A 100 15.93 6.93 -5.48
N ASN A 101 16.74 7.99 -5.55
CA ASN A 101 17.18 8.62 -6.81
C ASN A 101 16.03 9.09 -7.71
N GLN A 102 14.97 9.63 -7.11
CA GLN A 102 13.90 10.32 -7.83
C GLN A 102 13.28 9.47 -8.96
N ASN A 103 12.89 8.23 -8.64
CA ASN A 103 12.30 7.24 -9.55
C ASN A 103 13.21 6.72 -10.66
N GLN A 104 14.51 7.02 -10.61
CA GLN A 104 15.46 6.53 -11.64
C GLN A 104 15.90 5.09 -11.36
N ASP A 105 15.86 4.65 -10.09
CA ASP A 105 16.31 3.32 -9.67
C ASP A 105 15.15 2.30 -9.63
N GLU A 106 15.24 1.30 -8.74
CA GLU A 106 14.32 0.18 -8.65
C GLU A 106 12.98 0.50 -7.95
N VAL A 107 12.84 1.69 -7.34
CA VAL A 107 11.63 2.09 -6.62
C VAL A 107 11.00 3.32 -7.25
N ILE A 108 9.72 3.24 -7.51
CA ILE A 108 8.89 4.34 -8.00
C ILE A 108 8.01 4.85 -6.87
N PHE A 109 8.07 6.14 -6.58
CA PHE A 109 7.12 6.84 -5.70
C PHE A 109 6.09 7.56 -6.56
N LEU A 110 4.82 7.28 -6.31
CA LEU A 110 3.71 7.87 -7.05
C LEU A 110 2.57 8.21 -6.09
N GLY A 111 2.27 9.49 -5.94
CA GLY A 111 1.08 9.96 -5.24
C GLY A 111 -0.13 9.93 -6.18
N VAL A 112 -1.31 9.64 -5.66
CA VAL A 112 -2.57 9.76 -6.37
C VAL A 112 -3.45 10.74 -5.61
N ALA A 113 -3.83 11.82 -6.25
CA ALA A 113 -4.79 12.79 -5.76
C ALA A 113 -6.09 12.71 -6.57
N ASN A 114 -7.22 12.98 -5.90
CA ASN A 114 -8.54 12.93 -6.51
C ASN A 114 -9.17 14.33 -6.54
N PRO A 115 -8.69 15.24 -7.44
CA PRO A 115 -9.12 16.63 -7.45
C PRO A 115 -10.57 16.77 -7.89
N ARG A 116 -11.19 17.89 -7.46
CA ARG A 116 -12.50 18.28 -7.96
C ARG A 116 -12.42 18.66 -9.43
N SER A 117 -13.33 18.12 -10.21
CA SER A 117 -13.50 18.41 -11.63
C SER A 117 -14.98 18.40 -12.01
N LYS A 118 -15.29 18.68 -13.28
CA LYS A 118 -16.65 18.54 -13.81
C LYS A 118 -17.17 17.10 -13.75
N ASP A 119 -16.28 16.11 -13.84
CA ASP A 119 -16.57 14.68 -13.83
C ASP A 119 -16.47 14.07 -12.41
N ASN A 120 -16.00 14.86 -11.43
CA ASN A 120 -15.80 14.46 -10.04
C ASN A 120 -16.16 15.58 -9.06
N VAL A 121 -17.43 16.00 -9.09
CA VAL A 121 -17.93 17.13 -8.29
C VAL A 121 -18.10 16.82 -6.80
N ASN A 122 -18.19 15.53 -6.44
CA ASN A 122 -18.51 15.09 -5.08
C ASN A 122 -17.27 14.81 -4.21
N THR A 123 -16.07 15.00 -4.76
CA THR A 123 -14.86 14.89 -3.94
C THR A 123 -14.76 16.05 -2.96
N ARG A 124 -14.15 15.79 -1.80
CA ARG A 124 -13.82 16.84 -0.82
C ARG A 124 -12.55 17.60 -1.21
N GLU A 125 -11.78 17.07 -2.17
CA GLU A 125 -10.53 17.69 -2.61
C GLU A 125 -10.77 19.01 -3.35
N VAL A 126 -9.77 19.88 -3.37
CA VAL A 126 -9.74 21.09 -4.18
C VAL A 126 -9.58 20.76 -5.66
N GLU A 127 -9.67 21.75 -6.52
CA GLU A 127 -9.39 21.60 -7.94
C GLU A 127 -7.89 21.30 -8.15
N LYS A 128 -7.54 20.76 -9.30
CA LYS A 128 -6.18 20.34 -9.65
C LYS A 128 -5.13 21.40 -9.41
N GLU A 129 -5.43 22.64 -9.77
CA GLU A 129 -4.56 23.79 -9.58
C GLU A 129 -4.28 24.04 -8.09
N GLY A 130 -5.26 23.80 -7.23
CA GLY A 130 -5.11 23.89 -5.79
C GLY A 130 -4.21 22.79 -5.22
N VAL A 131 -4.29 21.58 -5.76
CA VAL A 131 -3.38 20.49 -5.39
C VAL A 131 -1.95 20.82 -5.82
N ILE A 132 -1.77 21.31 -7.06
CA ILE A 132 -0.45 21.74 -7.58
C ILE A 132 0.14 22.84 -6.68
N ALA A 133 -0.64 23.87 -6.37
CA ALA A 133 -0.20 24.95 -5.48
C ALA A 133 0.23 24.44 -4.10
N PHE A 134 -0.50 23.47 -3.53
CA PHE A 134 -0.13 22.82 -2.27
C PHE A 134 1.22 22.10 -2.36
N LEU A 135 1.47 21.34 -3.45
CA LEU A 135 2.74 20.65 -3.67
C LEU A 135 3.91 21.63 -3.79
N GLU A 136 3.73 22.72 -4.54
CA GLU A 136 4.73 23.77 -4.74
C GLU A 136 5.05 24.51 -3.43
N GLU A 137 4.04 24.91 -2.67
CA GLU A 137 4.18 25.61 -1.39
C GLU A 137 4.98 24.79 -0.39
N ASN A 138 4.73 23.47 -0.35
CA ASN A 138 5.41 22.54 0.55
C ASN A 138 6.70 21.94 -0.05
N LYS A 139 7.05 22.29 -1.29
CA LYS A 139 8.26 21.83 -2.00
C LYS A 139 8.31 20.31 -2.17
N TYR A 140 7.16 19.69 -2.38
CA TYR A 140 7.09 18.27 -2.72
C TYR A 140 7.30 18.08 -4.21
N THR A 141 8.28 17.25 -4.58
CA THR A 141 8.71 17.04 -5.96
C THR A 141 8.43 15.64 -6.48
N PHE A 142 8.07 14.69 -5.62
CA PHE A 142 7.67 13.36 -6.09
C PHE A 142 6.41 13.46 -6.98
N PRO A 143 6.32 12.64 -8.04
CA PRO A 143 5.18 12.69 -8.96
C PRO A 143 3.85 12.42 -8.26
N VAL A 144 2.88 13.28 -8.51
CA VAL A 144 1.49 13.13 -8.06
C VAL A 144 0.57 13.16 -9.26
N VAL A 145 -0.06 12.04 -9.56
CA VAL A 145 -1.01 11.90 -10.66
C VAL A 145 -2.43 12.26 -10.22
N PHE A 146 -3.24 12.75 -11.16
CA PHE A 146 -4.58 13.26 -10.89
C PHE A 146 -5.67 12.33 -11.43
N ASP A 147 -6.41 11.71 -10.52
CA ASP A 147 -7.63 10.97 -10.82
C ASP A 147 -8.82 11.94 -10.89
N GLU A 148 -8.90 12.69 -11.97
CA GLU A 148 -9.92 13.74 -12.17
C GLU A 148 -11.36 13.19 -12.30
N THR A 149 -11.51 11.86 -12.43
CA THR A 149 -12.81 11.17 -12.50
C THR A 149 -13.21 10.46 -11.20
N GLY A 150 -12.24 10.26 -10.29
CA GLY A 150 -12.41 9.46 -9.08
C GLY A 150 -12.54 7.96 -9.37
N GLU A 151 -12.25 7.53 -10.62
CA GLU A 151 -12.40 6.13 -11.01
C GLU A 151 -11.36 5.23 -10.35
N ILE A 152 -10.11 5.68 -10.29
CA ILE A 152 -9.01 4.91 -9.70
C ILE A 152 -9.20 4.78 -8.19
N TYR A 153 -9.64 5.85 -7.51
CA TYR A 153 -10.02 5.78 -6.09
C TYR A 153 -11.11 4.73 -5.84
N ARG A 154 -12.11 4.63 -6.73
CA ARG A 154 -13.18 3.62 -6.61
C ARG A 154 -12.67 2.21 -6.90
N GLN A 155 -11.88 2.03 -7.95
CA GLN A 155 -11.33 0.72 -8.34
C GLN A 155 -10.39 0.14 -7.27
N TYR A 156 -9.55 0.98 -6.67
CA TYR A 156 -8.67 0.60 -5.54
C TYR A 156 -9.43 0.55 -4.20
N ASN A 157 -10.75 0.79 -4.21
CA ASN A 157 -11.61 0.76 -3.02
C ASN A 157 -11.10 1.66 -1.88
N ILE A 158 -10.64 2.88 -2.21
CA ILE A 158 -10.10 3.82 -1.23
C ILE A 158 -11.21 4.35 -0.34
N SER A 159 -11.25 3.90 0.90
CA SER A 159 -12.24 4.29 1.92
C SER A 159 -11.65 5.14 3.06
N ALA A 160 -10.34 5.21 3.17
CA ALA A 160 -9.61 5.99 4.17
C ALA A 160 -8.35 6.60 3.54
N LEU A 161 -7.88 7.73 4.11
CA LEU A 161 -6.65 8.40 3.70
C LEU A 161 -5.74 8.65 4.91
N PRO A 162 -4.43 8.53 4.72
CA PRO A 162 -3.78 8.00 3.52
C PRO A 162 -3.98 6.48 3.38
N THR A 163 -3.81 5.95 2.17
CA THR A 163 -3.67 4.52 1.92
C THR A 163 -2.54 4.28 0.94
N THR A 164 -1.62 3.41 1.29
CA THR A 164 -0.45 3.08 0.47
C THR A 164 -0.51 1.63 -0.01
N PHE A 165 -0.27 1.42 -1.29
CA PHE A 165 -0.08 0.09 -1.88
C PHE A 165 1.39 -0.10 -2.25
N LEU A 166 1.93 -1.28 -1.95
CA LEU A 166 3.22 -1.74 -2.45
C LEU A 166 2.96 -2.70 -3.61
N ILE A 167 3.46 -2.34 -4.78
CA ILE A 167 3.34 -3.15 -5.99
C ILE A 167 4.71 -3.74 -6.29
N ASP A 168 4.76 -5.04 -6.51
CA ASP A 168 5.99 -5.76 -6.78
C ASP A 168 6.48 -5.56 -8.23
N LYS A 169 7.68 -6.08 -8.53
CA LYS A 169 8.30 -6.01 -9.86
C LYS A 169 7.48 -6.70 -10.96
N LYS A 170 6.54 -7.58 -10.61
CA LYS A 170 5.63 -8.25 -11.56
C LYS A 170 4.32 -7.48 -11.79
N GLY A 171 4.11 -6.37 -11.07
CA GLY A 171 2.89 -5.57 -11.14
C GLY A 171 1.76 -6.08 -10.24
N ASN A 172 2.07 -6.88 -9.21
CA ASN A 172 1.10 -7.39 -8.27
C ASN A 172 1.11 -6.59 -6.97
N ILE A 173 -0.03 -6.50 -6.31
CA ILE A 173 -0.14 -5.91 -4.98
C ILE A 173 0.53 -6.87 -3.98
N ASN A 174 1.70 -6.48 -3.49
CA ASN A 174 2.44 -7.20 -2.44
C ASN A 174 1.91 -6.87 -1.04
N GLY A 175 1.27 -5.72 -0.88
CA GLY A 175 0.66 -5.29 0.37
C GLY A 175 -0.02 -3.95 0.26
N TYR A 176 -0.90 -3.67 1.24
CA TYR A 176 -1.48 -2.34 1.39
C TYR A 176 -1.52 -1.94 2.85
N ALA A 177 -1.41 -0.64 3.11
CA ALA A 177 -1.40 -0.07 4.44
C ALA A 177 -2.37 1.12 4.50
N PRO A 178 -3.54 0.98 5.16
CA PRO A 178 -4.40 2.11 5.44
C PRO A 178 -3.87 2.88 6.67
N GLY A 179 -3.88 4.21 6.58
CA GLY A 179 -3.41 5.11 7.62
C GLY A 179 -1.95 5.54 7.42
N MET A 180 -1.54 6.53 8.23
CA MET A 180 -0.23 7.15 8.15
C MET A 180 0.90 6.16 8.46
N LEU A 181 1.93 6.17 7.64
CA LEU A 181 3.16 5.43 7.84
C LEU A 181 4.27 6.36 8.35
N THR A 182 5.17 5.81 9.19
CA THR A 182 6.44 6.47 9.51
C THR A 182 7.50 6.09 8.49
N ILE A 183 8.54 6.90 8.36
CA ILE A 183 9.64 6.65 7.42
C ILE A 183 10.26 5.26 7.59
N ASP A 184 10.47 4.80 8.84
CA ASP A 184 11.04 3.48 9.13
C ASP A 184 10.13 2.34 8.65
N ILE A 185 8.79 2.53 8.73
CA ILE A 185 7.83 1.55 8.23
C ILE A 185 7.85 1.56 6.70
N MET A 186 7.83 2.74 6.07
CA MET A 186 7.90 2.89 4.62
C MET A 186 9.16 2.21 4.06
N GLU A 187 10.34 2.49 4.62
CA GLU A 187 11.59 1.85 4.19
C GLU A 187 11.53 0.34 4.33
N ARG A 188 11.09 -0.16 5.48
CA ARG A 188 11.01 -1.60 5.72
C ARG A 188 10.11 -2.32 4.73
N ILE A 189 8.91 -1.78 4.44
CA ILE A 189 7.99 -2.43 3.49
C ILE A 189 8.49 -2.33 2.04
N ILE A 190 9.18 -1.26 1.67
CA ILE A 190 9.86 -1.13 0.37
C ILE A 190 10.96 -2.20 0.25
N GLU A 191 11.84 -2.32 1.24
CA GLU A 191 12.92 -3.31 1.24
C GLU A 191 12.36 -4.75 1.19
N GLN A 192 11.31 -5.04 1.96
CA GLN A 192 10.64 -6.33 1.90
C GLN A 192 10.10 -6.63 0.51
N THR A 193 9.50 -5.63 -0.17
CA THR A 193 8.95 -5.78 -1.52
C THR A 193 10.04 -5.91 -2.57
N LEU A 194 11.18 -5.20 -2.43
CA LEU A 194 12.34 -5.32 -3.31
C LEU A 194 12.92 -6.75 -3.31
N HIS A 195 12.94 -7.39 -2.13
CA HIS A 195 13.45 -8.74 -1.94
C HIS A 195 12.39 -9.83 -2.10
N PHE A 196 11.12 -9.44 -2.29
CA PHE A 196 10.03 -10.39 -2.52
C PHE A 196 10.19 -11.02 -3.90
N THR A 197 10.64 -12.27 -3.92
CA THR A 197 10.60 -13.13 -5.11
C THR A 197 9.36 -14.00 -4.99
N SER A 198 8.27 -13.65 -5.67
CA SER A 198 7.16 -14.57 -5.85
C SER A 198 7.70 -15.79 -6.61
N GLN A 199 7.81 -16.90 -5.91
CA GLN A 199 8.14 -18.22 -6.49
C GLN A 199 7.04 -18.68 -7.43
#